data_c2223c6b9bce9ecb99ceab9938c3c3ae
#
_entry.id   c2223c6b9bce9ecb99ceab9938c3c3ae
#
_cell.length_a   1.000
_cell.length_b   1.000
_cell.length_c   1.000
_cell.angle_alpha   90.00
_cell.angle_beta   90.00
_cell.angle_gamma   90.00
#
_symmetry.space_group_name_H-M   'P 1'
#
loop_
_entity.id
_entity.type
_entity.pdbx_description
1 polymer ?
#
loop_
_entity_poly.entity_id
_entity_poly.type
_entity_poly.pdbx_seq_one_letter_code
_entity_poly.pdbx_strand_id
1 'polypeptide(L)'
;MAAVLAMLGACASQPDFPPAPATAGTDDYSYLIGPGDTINIIVSRNPELSMPVPVRPDGKIATPLVDELVAQGKNPQQLAREIEQALAKYVRDPVVTVIVTNFVGPYSEQVRVVGQAAKPQFLPYKQKMTLLDVMIAVGGLTDFAAGNSATILRTAEGNKQYSVRLKDLLNRGDISANVEMRPGDILIIPQSYF
;
A
#
# COMPACT_ATOMS: atom_id res chain seq x y z
N MET A 1 -15.46 -6.60 -63.45
CA MET A 1 -15.79 -5.94 -62.18
C MET A 1 -15.13 -6.74 -61.06
N ALA A 2 -13.99 -6.30 -60.56
CA ALA A 2 -13.27 -6.94 -59.47
C ALA A 2 -13.40 -6.04 -58.22
N ALA A 3 -14.11 -6.56 -57.21
CA ALA A 3 -14.29 -5.88 -55.93
C ALA A 3 -13.06 -6.17 -55.04
N VAL A 4 -12.25 -5.16 -54.78
CA VAL A 4 -11.14 -5.20 -53.80
C VAL A 4 -11.71 -4.98 -52.39
N LEU A 5 -11.72 -6.05 -51.62
CA LEU A 5 -12.09 -6.00 -50.20
C LEU A 5 -10.87 -5.46 -49.41
N ALA A 6 -10.88 -4.20 -49.04
CA ALA A 6 -9.89 -3.60 -48.12
C ALA A 6 -10.20 -4.08 -46.69
N MET A 7 -9.43 -5.04 -46.19
CA MET A 7 -9.41 -5.38 -44.76
C MET A 7 -8.69 -4.28 -43.99
N LEU A 8 -9.44 -3.43 -43.29
CA LEU A 8 -8.90 -2.52 -42.28
C LEU A 8 -8.52 -3.36 -41.05
N GLY A 9 -7.23 -3.63 -40.90
CA GLY A 9 -6.64 -4.12 -39.66
C GLY A 9 -6.72 -3.02 -38.60
N ALA A 10 -7.69 -3.09 -37.72
CA ALA A 10 -7.71 -2.31 -36.51
C ALA A 10 -6.61 -2.84 -35.57
N CYS A 11 -5.41 -2.27 -35.66
CA CYS A 11 -4.42 -2.40 -34.58
C CYS A 11 -5.02 -1.69 -33.36
N ALA A 12 -5.51 -2.47 -32.38
CA ALA A 12 -5.83 -1.95 -31.06
C ALA A 12 -4.53 -1.46 -30.44
N SER A 13 -4.23 -0.16 -30.58
CA SER A 13 -3.13 0.46 -29.87
C SER A 13 -3.43 0.38 -28.37
N GLN A 14 -2.53 -0.25 -27.61
CA GLN A 14 -2.58 -0.17 -26.14
C GLN A 14 -2.55 1.31 -25.74
N PRO A 15 -3.32 1.69 -24.70
CA PRO A 15 -3.29 3.07 -24.22
C PRO A 15 -1.87 3.42 -23.79
N ASP A 16 -1.35 4.51 -24.33
CA ASP A 16 0.01 5.01 -24.07
C ASP A 16 -0.04 5.84 -22.77
N PHE A 17 0.31 5.20 -21.65
CA PHE A 17 0.38 5.91 -20.36
C PHE A 17 1.73 6.61 -20.20
N PRO A 18 1.77 7.80 -19.58
CA PRO A 18 3.02 8.48 -19.30
C PRO A 18 3.91 7.62 -18.40
N PRO A 19 5.25 7.71 -18.52
CA PRO A 19 6.15 6.99 -17.63
C PRO A 19 5.97 7.44 -16.18
N ALA A 20 6.09 6.50 -15.24
CA ALA A 20 6.03 6.81 -13.82
C ALA A 20 7.22 7.72 -13.42
N PRO A 21 7.01 8.77 -12.60
CA PRO A 21 8.09 9.59 -12.10
C PRO A 21 9.02 8.77 -11.20
N ALA A 22 10.33 9.00 -11.30
CA ALA A 22 11.35 8.25 -10.56
C ALA A 22 11.18 8.39 -9.03
N THR A 23 10.81 9.59 -8.55
CA THR A 23 10.62 9.90 -7.13
C THR A 23 9.14 10.09 -6.81
N ALA A 24 8.73 9.66 -5.62
CA ALA A 24 7.34 9.72 -5.20
C ALA A 24 7.00 10.92 -4.29
N GLY A 25 8.02 11.62 -3.73
CA GLY A 25 7.81 12.76 -2.83
C GLY A 25 7.16 12.35 -1.50
N THR A 26 7.58 11.22 -0.93
CA THR A 26 7.03 10.65 0.31
C THR A 26 7.95 10.89 1.52
N ASP A 27 8.69 12.00 1.54
CA ASP A 27 9.66 12.29 2.60
C ASP A 27 9.00 12.49 3.97
N ASP A 28 7.77 13.03 4.02
CA ASP A 28 6.99 13.27 5.24
C ASP A 28 6.00 12.14 5.55
N TYR A 29 6.26 10.92 5.06
CA TYR A 29 5.36 9.79 5.29
C TYR A 29 5.25 9.46 6.78
N SER A 30 4.02 9.34 7.27
CA SER A 30 3.68 8.86 8.61
C SER A 30 2.73 7.69 8.51
N TYR A 31 3.06 6.58 9.17
CA TYR A 31 2.22 5.39 9.18
C TYR A 31 0.83 5.68 9.76
N LEU A 32 -0.21 5.24 9.08
CA LEU A 32 -1.58 5.30 9.54
C LEU A 32 -2.06 3.89 9.95
N ILE A 33 -2.64 3.81 11.14
CA ILE A 33 -3.20 2.58 11.68
C ILE A 33 -4.39 2.14 10.83
N GLY A 34 -4.47 0.82 10.55
CA GLY A 34 -5.53 0.22 9.77
C GLY A 34 -6.13 -1.04 10.38
N PRO A 35 -7.27 -1.50 9.83
CA PRO A 35 -7.85 -2.78 10.20
C PRO A 35 -6.86 -3.94 10.04
N GLY A 36 -6.80 -4.81 11.04
CA GLY A 36 -5.87 -5.94 11.06
C GLY A 36 -4.52 -5.64 11.68
N ASP A 37 -4.20 -4.38 11.97
CA ASP A 37 -3.02 -4.04 12.76
C ASP A 37 -3.15 -4.59 14.19
N THR A 38 -2.03 -4.84 14.82
CA THR A 38 -1.96 -5.09 16.25
C THR A 38 -1.19 -3.95 16.90
N ILE A 39 -1.82 -3.29 17.85
CA ILE A 39 -1.21 -2.23 18.64
C ILE A 39 -1.00 -2.68 20.08
N ASN A 40 0.09 -2.28 20.68
CA ASN A 40 0.33 -2.45 22.10
C ASN A 40 0.12 -1.10 22.80
N ILE A 41 -0.89 -1.03 23.66
CA ILE A 41 -1.23 0.15 24.44
C ILE A 41 -0.53 0.01 25.80
N ILE A 42 0.27 0.98 26.18
CA ILE A 42 0.97 1.04 27.45
C ILE A 42 0.47 2.27 28.21
N VAL A 43 -0.16 2.03 29.35
CA VAL A 43 -0.63 3.09 30.26
C VAL A 43 0.34 3.20 31.43
N SER A 44 1.05 4.32 31.52
CA SER A 44 2.04 4.53 32.57
C SER A 44 1.41 4.45 33.96
N ARG A 45 2.04 3.73 34.88
CA ARG A 45 1.59 3.47 36.26
C ARG A 45 0.29 2.65 36.40
N ASN A 46 -0.27 2.19 35.27
CA ASN A 46 -1.49 1.35 35.25
C ASN A 46 -1.27 0.13 34.35
N PRO A 47 -0.44 -0.84 34.77
CA PRO A 47 -0.14 -2.02 33.95
C PRO A 47 -1.37 -2.87 33.64
N GLU A 48 -2.38 -2.83 34.50
CA GLU A 48 -3.67 -3.51 34.31
C GLU A 48 -4.50 -2.99 33.13
N LEU A 49 -4.22 -1.76 32.69
CA LEU A 49 -4.81 -1.14 31.49
C LEU A 49 -3.94 -1.30 30.25
N SER A 50 -2.74 -1.86 30.41
CA SER A 50 -1.76 -2.02 29.32
C SER A 50 -1.93 -3.40 28.69
N MET A 51 -2.18 -3.43 27.37
CA MET A 51 -2.41 -4.68 26.65
C MET A 51 -2.19 -4.55 25.13
N PRO A 52 -1.90 -5.65 24.45
CA PRO A 52 -2.00 -5.69 22.98
C PRO A 52 -3.49 -5.73 22.57
N VAL A 53 -3.83 -4.92 21.57
CA VAL A 53 -5.18 -4.78 21.05
C VAL A 53 -5.18 -4.90 19.52
N PRO A 54 -5.96 -5.81 18.92
CA PRO A 54 -6.13 -5.84 17.48
C PRO A 54 -7.08 -4.70 17.04
N VAL A 55 -6.74 -4.09 15.90
CA VAL A 55 -7.67 -3.16 15.24
C VAL A 55 -8.71 -3.97 14.48
N ARG A 56 -9.96 -3.79 14.84
CA ARG A 56 -11.10 -4.51 14.28
C ARG A 56 -11.30 -4.19 12.79
N PRO A 57 -12.03 -5.02 12.03
CA PRO A 57 -12.35 -4.75 10.62
C PRO A 57 -13.11 -3.43 10.39
N ASP A 58 -13.84 -2.93 11.39
CA ASP A 58 -14.52 -1.63 11.37
C ASP A 58 -13.58 -0.44 11.71
N GLY A 59 -12.27 -0.71 11.89
CA GLY A 59 -11.26 0.30 12.20
C GLY A 59 -11.26 0.79 13.64
N LYS A 60 -12.00 0.15 14.53
CA LYS A 60 -12.09 0.52 15.94
C LYS A 60 -11.26 -0.40 16.83
N ILE A 61 -10.96 0.07 18.02
CA ILE A 61 -10.38 -0.70 19.12
C ILE A 61 -11.27 -0.62 20.35
N ALA A 62 -11.13 -1.60 21.23
CA ALA A 62 -11.73 -1.58 22.57
C ALA A 62 -10.64 -1.90 23.61
N THR A 63 -10.63 -1.17 24.70
CA THR A 63 -9.71 -1.36 25.83
C THR A 63 -10.49 -1.34 27.15
N PRO A 64 -9.92 -1.80 28.26
CA PRO A 64 -10.56 -1.60 29.56
C PRO A 64 -10.91 -0.13 29.78
N LEU A 65 -12.11 0.15 30.25
CA LEU A 65 -12.65 1.49 30.50
C LEU A 65 -12.94 2.36 29.26
N VAL A 66 -12.54 1.93 28.06
CA VAL A 66 -12.82 2.64 26.78
C VAL A 66 -13.41 1.62 25.79
N ASP A 67 -14.73 1.61 25.68
CA ASP A 67 -15.45 0.57 24.93
C ASP A 67 -15.20 0.61 23.42
N GLU A 68 -15.22 1.78 22.81
CA GLU A 68 -15.00 1.94 21.37
C GLU A 68 -14.26 3.24 21.06
N LEU A 69 -13.12 3.12 20.37
CA LEU A 69 -12.37 4.24 19.85
C LEU A 69 -11.97 3.98 18.40
N VAL A 70 -12.14 4.96 17.52
CA VAL A 70 -11.68 4.86 16.13
C VAL A 70 -10.17 4.97 16.11
N ALA A 71 -9.49 3.91 15.64
CA ALA A 71 -8.03 3.87 15.46
C ALA A 71 -7.62 4.06 14.00
N GLN A 72 -8.45 3.62 13.06
CA GLN A 72 -8.16 3.70 11.63
C GLN A 72 -7.91 5.13 11.15
N GLY A 73 -6.87 5.29 10.34
CA GLY A 73 -6.50 6.57 9.71
C GLY A 73 -5.78 7.54 10.66
N LYS A 74 -5.46 7.11 11.88
CA LYS A 74 -4.68 7.88 12.85
C LYS A 74 -3.25 7.36 12.95
N ASN A 75 -2.31 8.25 13.23
CA ASN A 75 -0.98 7.83 13.62
C ASN A 75 -0.96 7.41 15.12
N PRO A 76 0.06 6.64 15.56
CA PRO A 76 0.11 6.15 16.94
C PRO A 76 0.07 7.26 18.01
N GLN A 77 0.63 8.42 17.72
CA GLN A 77 0.64 9.55 18.66
C GLN A 77 -0.75 10.17 18.81
N GLN A 78 -1.48 10.36 17.72
CA GLN A 78 -2.86 10.87 17.74
C GLN A 78 -3.76 9.93 18.54
N LEU A 79 -3.65 8.61 18.27
CA LEU A 79 -4.42 7.60 18.99
C LEU A 79 -4.10 7.61 20.49
N ALA A 80 -2.81 7.73 20.87
CA ALA A 80 -2.40 7.81 22.26
C ALA A 80 -3.07 9.00 22.99
N ARG A 81 -3.10 10.19 22.37
CA ARG A 81 -3.75 11.39 22.96
C ARG A 81 -5.27 11.19 23.13
N GLU A 82 -5.93 10.53 22.20
CA GLU A 82 -7.35 10.26 22.34
C GLU A 82 -7.65 9.23 23.43
N ILE A 83 -6.81 8.19 23.57
CA ILE A 83 -6.93 7.24 24.68
C ILE A 83 -6.72 7.94 26.02
N GLU A 84 -5.74 8.83 26.13
CA GLU A 84 -5.53 9.64 27.35
C GLU A 84 -6.78 10.45 27.72
N GLN A 85 -7.36 11.13 26.75
CA GLN A 85 -8.59 11.91 26.97
C GLN A 85 -9.77 11.02 27.42
N ALA A 86 -9.92 9.84 26.83
CA ALA A 86 -10.96 8.91 27.20
C ALA A 86 -10.74 8.35 28.62
N LEU A 87 -9.52 8.00 28.97
CA LEU A 87 -9.14 7.47 30.28
C LEU A 87 -9.15 8.52 31.39
N ALA A 88 -9.04 9.81 31.09
CA ALA A 88 -9.00 10.90 32.09
C ALA A 88 -10.25 10.95 32.99
N LYS A 89 -11.35 10.33 32.56
CA LYS A 89 -12.58 10.15 33.36
C LYS A 89 -12.41 9.15 34.53
N TYR A 90 -11.48 8.23 34.41
CA TYR A 90 -11.29 7.09 35.31
C TYR A 90 -9.92 7.09 36.00
N VAL A 91 -8.91 7.63 35.32
CA VAL A 91 -7.51 7.66 35.76
C VAL A 91 -7.03 9.10 35.82
N ARG A 92 -6.36 9.45 36.90
CA ARG A 92 -5.78 10.79 37.06
C ARG A 92 -4.48 10.90 36.26
N ASP A 93 -4.38 11.92 35.41
CA ASP A 93 -3.19 12.25 34.60
C ASP A 93 -2.64 11.01 33.84
N PRO A 94 -3.46 10.32 32.99
CA PRO A 94 -3.01 9.13 32.28
C PRO A 94 -1.99 9.51 31.20
N VAL A 95 -0.88 8.77 31.12
CA VAL A 95 0.11 8.89 30.05
C VAL A 95 0.11 7.60 29.25
N VAL A 96 -0.22 7.69 27.97
CA VAL A 96 -0.39 6.55 27.10
C VAL A 96 0.65 6.54 25.97
N THR A 97 1.23 5.37 25.74
CA THR A 97 2.08 5.10 24.59
C THR A 97 1.42 4.02 23.73
N VAL A 98 1.29 4.27 22.43
CA VAL A 98 0.79 3.31 21.46
C VAL A 98 1.94 2.86 20.55
N ILE A 99 2.16 1.55 20.49
CA ILE A 99 3.20 0.91 19.65
C ILE A 99 2.51 -0.05 18.70
N VAL A 100 2.69 0.14 17.39
CA VAL A 100 2.23 -0.82 16.39
C VAL A 100 3.22 -1.97 16.34
N THR A 101 2.73 -3.20 16.48
CA THR A 101 3.55 -4.43 16.51
C THR A 101 3.35 -5.31 15.28
N ASN A 102 2.18 -5.20 14.63
CA ASN A 102 1.91 -5.84 13.34
C ASN A 102 1.33 -4.79 12.40
N PHE A 103 1.94 -4.63 11.22
CA PHE A 103 1.64 -3.57 10.27
C PHE A 103 0.91 -4.17 9.06
N VAL A 104 -0.40 -4.02 8.99
CA VAL A 104 -1.23 -4.32 7.82
C VAL A 104 -1.60 -3.03 7.10
N GLY A 105 -2.01 -2.04 7.87
CA GLY A 105 -2.44 -0.72 7.40
C GLY A 105 -3.79 -0.73 6.68
N PRO A 106 -4.40 0.43 6.49
CA PRO A 106 -5.58 0.56 5.64
C PRO A 106 -5.21 0.33 4.16
N TYR A 107 -6.19 0.05 3.31
CA TYR A 107 -5.96 -0.18 1.87
C TYR A 107 -5.28 1.00 1.17
N SER A 108 -5.44 2.22 1.67
CA SER A 108 -4.75 3.42 1.18
C SER A 108 -3.25 3.42 1.46
N GLU A 109 -2.78 2.57 2.39
CA GLU A 109 -1.39 2.43 2.79
C GLU A 109 -0.77 1.12 2.28
N GLN A 110 -1.45 0.39 1.39
CA GLN A 110 -0.96 -0.86 0.84
C GLN A 110 -0.60 -0.70 -0.63
N VAL A 111 0.56 -1.25 -1.02
CA VAL A 111 0.88 -1.50 -2.43
C VAL A 111 0.30 -2.84 -2.83
N ARG A 112 -0.53 -2.86 -3.86
CA ARG A 112 -1.18 -4.09 -4.33
C ARG A 112 -0.62 -4.51 -5.67
N VAL A 113 -0.31 -5.79 -5.83
CA VAL A 113 0.21 -6.35 -7.07
C VAL A 113 -0.78 -7.34 -7.65
N VAL A 114 -1.18 -7.13 -8.90
CA VAL A 114 -2.14 -7.97 -9.61
C VAL A 114 -1.60 -8.39 -10.97
N GLY A 115 -2.07 -9.54 -11.47
CA GLY A 115 -1.70 -10.09 -12.77
C GLY A 115 -0.51 -11.03 -12.70
N GLN A 116 0.42 -10.91 -13.65
CA GLN A 116 1.48 -11.89 -13.92
C GLN A 116 2.75 -11.70 -13.05
N ALA A 117 2.58 -11.45 -11.76
CA ALA A 117 3.64 -11.63 -10.77
C ALA A 117 3.68 -13.10 -10.31
N ALA A 118 4.83 -13.58 -9.84
CA ALA A 118 4.95 -14.97 -9.35
C ALA A 118 4.02 -15.23 -8.15
N LYS A 119 3.86 -14.25 -7.26
CA LYS A 119 2.95 -14.30 -6.10
C LYS A 119 2.20 -12.96 -5.99
N PRO A 120 1.10 -12.75 -6.73
CA PRO A 120 0.29 -11.56 -6.59
C PRO A 120 -0.23 -11.41 -5.15
N GLN A 121 0.03 -10.27 -4.53
CA GLN A 121 -0.37 -10.00 -3.15
C GLN A 121 -0.39 -8.49 -2.86
N PHE A 122 -0.89 -8.12 -1.69
CA PHE A 122 -0.69 -6.79 -1.13
C PHE A 122 0.55 -6.76 -0.22
N LEU A 123 1.18 -5.60 -0.17
CA LEU A 123 2.35 -5.34 0.66
C LEU A 123 2.08 -4.06 1.48
N PRO A 124 2.31 -4.06 2.79
CA PRO A 124 2.32 -2.81 3.55
C PRO A 124 3.37 -1.86 2.96
N TYR A 125 2.98 -0.62 2.69
CA TYR A 125 3.91 0.37 2.17
C TYR A 125 5.01 0.67 3.20
N LYS A 126 6.23 0.82 2.72
CA LYS A 126 7.37 1.31 3.50
C LYS A 126 7.88 2.59 2.87
N GLN A 127 8.26 3.57 3.69
CA GLN A 127 8.83 4.82 3.19
C GLN A 127 9.99 4.55 2.21
N LYS A 128 9.99 5.24 1.06
CA LYS A 128 10.96 5.07 -0.04
C LYS A 128 10.97 3.67 -0.68
N MET A 129 9.88 2.91 -0.55
CA MET A 129 9.73 1.64 -1.23
C MET A 129 9.77 1.84 -2.74
N THR A 130 10.58 1.03 -3.41
CA THR A 130 10.75 1.10 -4.88
C THR A 130 10.03 -0.04 -5.59
N LEU A 131 9.89 0.11 -6.90
CA LEU A 131 9.33 -0.95 -7.77
C LEU A 131 10.14 -2.25 -7.67
N LEU A 132 11.47 -2.16 -7.54
CA LEU A 132 12.34 -3.32 -7.36
C LEU A 132 12.04 -4.05 -6.04
N ASP A 133 11.82 -3.32 -4.93
CA ASP A 133 11.46 -3.92 -3.64
C ASP A 133 10.14 -4.69 -3.73
N VAL A 134 9.15 -4.12 -4.44
CA VAL A 134 7.88 -4.79 -4.71
C VAL A 134 8.10 -6.08 -5.48
N MET A 135 8.90 -6.04 -6.56
CA MET A 135 9.17 -7.23 -7.37
C MET A 135 9.91 -8.32 -6.63
N ILE A 136 10.85 -7.97 -5.74
CA ILE A 136 11.52 -8.91 -4.84
C ILE A 136 10.49 -9.59 -3.92
N ALA A 137 9.60 -8.81 -3.32
CA ALA A 137 8.61 -9.33 -2.36
C ALA A 137 7.60 -10.29 -3.02
N VAL A 138 7.21 -10.04 -4.28
CA VAL A 138 6.28 -10.91 -5.03
C VAL A 138 6.97 -12.04 -5.79
N GLY A 139 8.30 -12.15 -5.71
CA GLY A 139 9.08 -13.24 -6.34
C GLY A 139 9.31 -13.08 -7.85
N GLY A 140 9.21 -11.85 -8.38
CA GLY A 140 9.46 -11.55 -9.79
C GLY A 140 8.24 -11.72 -10.69
N LEU A 141 8.53 -11.83 -12.00
CA LEU A 141 7.54 -12.01 -13.06
C LEU A 141 7.35 -13.50 -13.37
N THR A 142 6.16 -13.86 -13.86
CA THR A 142 5.94 -15.16 -14.51
C THR A 142 6.50 -15.14 -15.94
N ASP A 143 6.68 -16.33 -16.55
CA ASP A 143 7.14 -16.45 -17.94
C ASP A 143 6.16 -15.82 -18.95
N PHE A 144 4.91 -15.69 -18.57
CA PHE A 144 3.84 -15.13 -19.40
C PHE A 144 3.63 -13.62 -19.20
N ALA A 145 4.47 -12.96 -18.40
CA ALA A 145 4.31 -11.55 -18.09
C ALA A 145 4.71 -10.63 -19.25
N ALA A 146 3.85 -9.68 -19.60
CA ALA A 146 4.19 -8.54 -20.44
C ALA A 146 4.81 -7.42 -19.58
N GLY A 147 6.01 -7.67 -19.01
CA GLY A 147 6.59 -6.81 -17.97
C GLY A 147 6.84 -5.36 -18.39
N ASN A 148 7.10 -5.06 -19.68
CA ASN A 148 7.26 -3.70 -20.17
C ASN A 148 5.93 -3.01 -20.54
N SER A 149 4.82 -3.75 -20.47
CA SER A 149 3.45 -3.21 -20.58
C SER A 149 2.77 -3.09 -19.21
N ALA A 150 3.53 -3.27 -18.12
CA ALA A 150 3.01 -3.11 -16.77
C ALA A 150 2.73 -1.63 -16.47
N THR A 151 1.79 -1.41 -15.56
CA THR A 151 1.36 -0.06 -15.18
C THR A 151 1.19 0.07 -13.68
N ILE A 152 1.40 1.28 -13.16
CA ILE A 152 1.07 1.68 -11.80
C ILE A 152 -0.17 2.56 -11.86
N LEU A 153 -1.21 2.17 -11.14
CA LEU A 153 -2.41 2.99 -10.90
C LEU A 153 -2.22 3.72 -9.56
N ARG A 154 -2.10 5.05 -9.59
CA ARG A 154 -1.97 5.91 -8.41
C ARG A 154 -3.32 6.41 -7.95
N THR A 155 -3.86 5.78 -6.92
CA THR A 155 -5.17 6.14 -6.36
C THR A 155 -5.16 7.53 -5.71
N ALA A 156 -4.06 7.92 -5.09
CA ALA A 156 -3.89 9.24 -4.48
C ALA A 156 -3.86 10.40 -5.49
N GLU A 157 -3.62 10.11 -6.79
CA GLU A 157 -3.64 11.10 -7.88
C GLU A 157 -4.92 11.01 -8.73
N GLY A 158 -6.03 10.59 -8.15
CA GLY A 158 -7.29 10.47 -8.87
C GLY A 158 -7.33 9.30 -9.86
N ASN A 159 -6.71 8.19 -9.51
CA ASN A 159 -6.60 6.97 -10.34
C ASN A 159 -5.78 7.18 -11.64
N LYS A 160 -4.75 8.02 -11.57
CA LYS A 160 -3.86 8.23 -12.71
C LYS A 160 -3.00 6.99 -12.95
N GLN A 161 -2.86 6.60 -14.21
CA GLN A 161 -2.11 5.41 -14.61
C GLN A 161 -0.80 5.82 -15.27
N TYR A 162 0.27 5.08 -14.90
CA TYR A 162 1.63 5.30 -15.39
C TYR A 162 2.21 4.01 -15.94
N SER A 163 2.99 4.09 -17.02
CA SER A 163 3.73 2.96 -17.56
C SER A 163 5.01 2.69 -16.78
N VAL A 164 5.38 1.41 -16.62
CA VAL A 164 6.63 0.96 -16.02
C VAL A 164 7.24 -0.18 -16.81
N ARG A 165 8.60 -0.27 -16.81
CA ARG A 165 9.37 -1.22 -17.62
C ARG A 165 9.99 -2.31 -16.74
N LEU A 166 9.16 -3.22 -16.22
CA LEU A 166 9.60 -4.27 -15.28
C LEU A 166 10.62 -5.23 -15.93
N LYS A 167 10.43 -5.60 -17.20
CA LYS A 167 11.33 -6.53 -17.89
C LYS A 167 12.73 -5.91 -18.10
N ASP A 168 12.81 -4.61 -18.39
CA ASP A 168 14.08 -3.90 -18.49
C ASP A 168 14.77 -3.80 -17.14
N LEU A 169 14.01 -3.50 -16.07
CA LEU A 169 14.51 -3.45 -14.70
C LEU A 169 15.10 -4.79 -14.24
N LEU A 170 14.33 -5.87 -14.40
CA LEU A 170 14.67 -7.19 -13.81
C LEU A 170 15.66 -7.99 -14.67
N ASN A 171 15.47 -8.00 -15.99
CA ASN A 171 16.25 -8.86 -16.90
C ASN A 171 17.46 -8.16 -17.49
N ARG A 172 17.40 -6.83 -17.69
CA ARG A 172 18.49 -6.03 -18.26
C ARG A 172 19.27 -5.23 -17.23
N GLY A 173 18.76 -5.15 -15.98
CA GLY A 173 19.37 -4.33 -14.93
C GLY A 173 19.27 -2.82 -15.19
N ASP A 174 18.27 -2.38 -15.97
CA ASP A 174 18.07 -0.96 -16.24
C ASP A 174 17.48 -0.26 -15.02
N ILE A 175 18.38 0.28 -14.20
CA ILE A 175 18.00 0.96 -12.95
C ILE A 175 17.17 2.22 -13.18
N SER A 176 17.22 2.80 -14.40
CA SER A 176 16.39 3.96 -14.74
C SER A 176 14.88 3.63 -14.77
N ALA A 177 14.55 2.35 -14.87
CA ALA A 177 13.17 1.86 -14.78
C ALA A 177 12.70 1.63 -13.34
N ASN A 178 13.59 1.77 -12.33
CA ASN A 178 13.24 1.66 -10.93
C ASN A 178 12.62 2.98 -10.43
N VAL A 179 11.35 2.95 -10.10
CA VAL A 179 10.59 4.12 -9.63
C VAL A 179 10.14 3.92 -8.19
N GLU A 180 9.98 5.01 -7.45
CA GLU A 180 9.40 4.96 -6.11
C GLU A 180 7.89 4.70 -6.17
N MET A 181 7.44 3.81 -5.29
CA MET A 181 6.02 3.53 -5.06
C MET A 181 5.45 4.55 -4.08
N ARG A 182 4.13 4.73 -4.14
CA ARG A 182 3.37 5.51 -3.16
C ARG A 182 2.41 4.62 -2.38
N PRO A 183 2.00 5.06 -1.17
CA PRO A 183 0.89 4.41 -0.46
C PRO A 183 -0.34 4.31 -1.37
N GLY A 184 -0.99 3.15 -1.39
CA GLY A 184 -2.17 2.91 -2.18
C GLY A 184 -1.96 2.62 -3.68
N ASP A 185 -0.71 2.58 -4.16
CA ASP A 185 -0.41 2.23 -5.56
C ASP A 185 -0.83 0.79 -5.88
N ILE A 186 -1.32 0.59 -7.11
CA ILE A 186 -1.65 -0.73 -7.63
C ILE A 186 -0.76 -1.01 -8.83
N LEU A 187 0.11 -2.01 -8.73
CA LEU A 187 0.92 -2.50 -9.83
C LEU A 187 0.13 -3.56 -10.61
N ILE A 188 -0.12 -3.28 -11.88
CA ILE A 188 -0.87 -4.16 -12.80
C ILE A 188 0.11 -4.73 -13.82
N ILE A 189 0.25 -6.05 -13.84
CA ILE A 189 1.17 -6.76 -14.74
C ILE A 189 0.33 -7.60 -15.71
N PRO A 190 0.13 -7.16 -16.95
CA PRO A 190 -0.68 -7.89 -17.93
C PRO A 190 0.04 -9.14 -18.41
N GLN A 191 -0.74 -10.05 -19.00
CA GLN A 191 -0.22 -11.21 -19.71
C GLN A 191 0.29 -10.81 -21.09
N SER A 192 1.37 -11.45 -21.54
CA SER A 192 1.84 -11.35 -22.92
C SER A 192 0.95 -12.17 -23.85
N TYR A 193 0.48 -11.56 -24.90
CA TYR A 193 -0.15 -12.25 -26.01
C TYR A 193 0.89 -12.34 -27.13
N PHE A 194 1.81 -13.30 -27.02
CA PHE A 194 2.83 -13.67 -28.03
C PHE A 194 3.57 -12.54 -28.74
#